data_5b1b7d919eb4215454b6285ee7fb1c72
#
_entry.id   5b1b7d919eb4215454b6285ee7fb1c72
#
_cell.length_a   1.000
_cell.length_b   1.000
_cell.length_c   1.000
_cell.angle_alpha   90.00
_cell.angle_beta   90.00
_cell.angle_gamma   90.00
#
_symmetry.space_group_name_H-M   'P 1'
#
loop_
_entity.id
_entity.type
_entity.pdbx_description
1 polymer ?
#
loop_
_entity_poly.entity_id
_entity_poly.type
_entity_poly.pdbx_seq_one_letter_code
_entity_poly.pdbx_strand_id
1 'polypeptide(L)'
;MKKIIRCDWANKSELEQKYHDEEWGIPVHNDKKLFKMLILEGKQAGLSWTTVLSKMDTLCEAFDNFDPNIIIKYDGKKVENLLNNEGVIRNKLKIDAVINNAKQYFKLCEEFGSLDKYLWAYVDNKPIKNSWTKIEEVPVRTELSDKISKDLKRRGFKFVGSTIIYAFMQAIGMVNDHLVTCSFYKKTEEKK
;
A
#
# COMPACT_ATOMS: atom_id res chain seq x y z
N MET A 1 -10.89 22.97 21.93
CA MET A 1 -10.71 21.95 20.87
C MET A 1 -10.08 20.71 21.49
N LYS A 2 -10.60 19.51 21.21
CA LYS A 2 -9.95 18.28 21.68
C LYS A 2 -8.59 18.15 20.99
N LYS A 3 -7.53 17.90 21.75
CA LYS A 3 -6.19 17.66 21.23
C LYS A 3 -6.21 16.38 20.37
N ILE A 4 -5.78 16.45 19.11
CA ILE A 4 -5.64 15.28 18.23
C ILE A 4 -4.39 14.52 18.67
N ILE A 5 -4.56 13.24 19.00
CA ILE A 5 -3.49 12.32 19.35
C ILE A 5 -3.33 11.37 18.15
N ARG A 6 -2.11 11.28 17.60
CA ARG A 6 -1.76 10.40 16.48
C ARG A 6 -0.81 9.30 16.94
N CYS A 7 -0.70 8.26 16.14
CA CYS A 7 0.39 7.28 16.27
C CYS A 7 1.74 8.00 16.11
N ASP A 8 2.75 7.62 16.89
CA ASP A 8 4.03 8.37 16.99
C ASP A 8 4.74 8.53 15.64
N TRP A 9 4.66 7.53 14.79
CA TRP A 9 5.29 7.57 13.47
C TRP A 9 4.75 8.71 12.58
N ALA A 10 3.48 9.08 12.74
CA ALA A 10 2.82 10.11 11.95
C ALA A 10 3.23 11.54 12.32
N ASN A 11 3.95 11.74 13.44
CA ASN A 11 4.31 13.07 13.91
C ASN A 11 5.62 13.62 13.31
N LYS A 12 6.24 12.92 12.35
CA LYS A 12 7.52 13.31 11.76
C LYS A 12 7.41 14.41 10.72
N SER A 13 6.27 14.49 10.02
CA SER A 13 6.03 15.50 8.98
C SER A 13 4.53 15.76 8.79
N GLU A 14 4.18 16.90 8.19
CA GLU A 14 2.78 17.22 7.82
C GLU A 14 2.22 16.22 6.79
N LEU A 15 3.06 15.71 5.89
CA LEU A 15 2.67 14.70 4.91
C LEU A 15 2.26 13.39 5.59
N GLU A 16 3.04 12.94 6.59
CA GLU A 16 2.71 11.74 7.36
C GLU A 16 1.46 11.94 8.22
N GLN A 17 1.30 13.13 8.83
CA GLN A 17 0.07 13.46 9.56
C GLN A 17 -1.16 13.38 8.66
N LYS A 18 -1.09 14.01 7.47
CA LYS A 18 -2.19 13.99 6.51
C LYS A 18 -2.51 12.57 6.06
N TYR A 19 -1.49 11.80 5.67
CA TYR A 19 -1.66 10.41 5.27
C TYR A 19 -2.28 9.55 6.37
N HIS A 20 -1.81 9.67 7.62
CA HIS A 20 -2.35 8.99 8.78
C HIS A 20 -3.81 9.35 9.05
N ASP A 21 -4.16 10.65 8.95
CA ASP A 21 -5.49 11.14 9.33
C ASP A 21 -6.56 10.87 8.27
N GLU A 22 -6.16 10.79 6.99
CA GLU A 22 -7.08 10.77 5.85
C GLU A 22 -7.10 9.43 5.09
N GLU A 23 -6.02 8.63 5.16
CA GLU A 23 -5.88 7.43 4.32
C GLU A 23 -5.55 6.16 5.09
N TRP A 24 -4.56 6.20 5.98
CA TRP A 24 -4.04 5.01 6.64
C TRP A 24 -5.06 4.35 7.57
N GLY A 25 -5.19 3.02 7.48
CA GLY A 25 -6.13 2.24 8.30
C GLY A 25 -7.59 2.35 7.87
N ILE A 26 -7.91 3.10 6.80
CA ILE A 26 -9.28 3.20 6.26
C ILE A 26 -9.51 2.07 5.26
N PRO A 27 -10.59 1.25 5.42
CA PRO A 27 -10.89 0.17 4.49
C PRO A 27 -11.02 0.65 3.04
N VAL A 28 -10.26 0.05 2.14
CA VAL A 28 -10.22 0.36 0.71
C VAL A 28 -10.75 -0.82 -0.09
N HIS A 29 -11.81 -0.60 -0.90
CA HIS A 29 -12.46 -1.59 -1.77
C HIS A 29 -12.40 -1.19 -3.25
N ASN A 30 -11.63 -0.17 -3.61
CA ASN A 30 -11.44 0.25 -4.99
C ASN A 30 -10.18 -0.39 -5.56
N ASP A 31 -10.33 -1.22 -6.59
CA ASP A 31 -9.24 -1.98 -7.22
C ASP A 31 -8.05 -1.13 -7.69
N LYS A 32 -8.31 0.05 -8.28
CA LYS A 32 -7.24 0.96 -8.70
C LYS A 32 -6.47 1.50 -7.52
N LYS A 33 -7.17 1.88 -6.44
CA LYS A 33 -6.54 2.35 -5.19
C LYS A 33 -5.77 1.23 -4.51
N LEU A 34 -6.31 0.01 -4.47
CA LEU A 34 -5.62 -1.18 -3.95
C LEU A 34 -4.33 -1.47 -4.74
N PHE A 35 -4.39 -1.47 -6.08
CA PHE A 35 -3.22 -1.68 -6.92
C PHE A 35 -2.18 -0.57 -6.72
N LYS A 36 -2.61 0.72 -6.71
CA LYS A 36 -1.73 1.86 -6.42
C LYS A 36 -0.99 1.67 -5.09
N MET A 37 -1.72 1.34 -4.02
CA MET A 37 -1.11 1.16 -2.69
C MET A 37 -0.13 0.00 -2.66
N LEU A 38 -0.45 -1.14 -3.30
CA LEU A 38 0.45 -2.28 -3.40
C LEU A 38 1.78 -1.90 -4.08
N ILE A 39 1.71 -1.10 -5.16
CA ILE A 39 2.90 -0.63 -5.85
C ILE A 39 3.70 0.35 -5.00
N LEU A 40 3.04 1.29 -4.30
CA LEU A 40 3.70 2.29 -3.47
C LEU A 40 4.44 1.66 -2.28
N GLU A 41 3.82 0.69 -1.61
CA GLU A 41 4.48 -0.08 -0.55
C GLU A 41 5.68 -0.86 -1.08
N GLY A 42 5.56 -1.47 -2.27
CA GLY A 42 6.70 -2.10 -2.95
C GLY A 42 7.82 -1.10 -3.28
N LYS A 43 7.49 0.15 -3.62
CA LYS A 43 8.49 1.22 -3.88
C LYS A 43 9.22 1.67 -2.62
N GLN A 44 8.61 1.54 -1.45
CA GLN A 44 9.24 1.85 -0.16
C GLN A 44 10.42 0.92 0.16
N ALA A 45 10.51 -0.28 -0.40
CA ALA A 45 11.59 -1.23 -0.09
C ALA A 45 12.98 -0.55 -0.10
N GLY A 46 13.65 -0.51 1.07
CA GLY A 46 14.94 0.15 1.28
C GLY A 46 14.88 1.69 1.38
N LEU A 47 13.69 2.29 1.52
CA LEU A 47 13.48 3.73 1.66
C LEU A 47 12.58 4.03 2.86
N SER A 48 12.52 5.31 3.29
CA SER A 48 11.52 5.76 4.25
C SER A 48 10.15 5.99 3.59
N TRP A 49 9.07 5.85 4.36
CA TRP A 49 7.74 6.19 3.87
C TRP A 49 7.61 7.68 3.52
N THR A 50 8.24 8.55 4.32
CA THR A 50 8.35 9.99 4.03
C THR A 50 8.89 10.26 2.62
N THR A 51 9.89 9.48 2.17
CA THR A 51 10.45 9.59 0.81
C THR A 51 9.41 9.23 -0.26
N VAL A 52 8.57 8.23 -0.01
CA VAL A 52 7.50 7.85 -0.94
C VAL A 52 6.41 8.92 -0.96
N LEU A 53 5.98 9.40 0.22
CA LEU A 53 4.98 10.46 0.33
C LEU A 53 5.42 11.76 -0.33
N SER A 54 6.67 12.19 -0.14
CA SER A 54 7.20 13.42 -0.75
C SER A 54 7.25 13.38 -2.29
N LYS A 55 7.23 12.18 -2.87
CA LYS A 55 7.20 11.95 -4.31
C LYS A 55 5.83 11.47 -4.82
N MET A 56 4.79 11.50 -3.97
CA MET A 56 3.49 10.92 -4.31
C MET A 56 2.91 11.50 -5.60
N ASP A 57 2.86 12.83 -5.70
CA ASP A 57 2.26 13.51 -6.85
C ASP A 57 3.06 13.24 -8.14
N THR A 58 4.38 13.36 -8.08
CA THR A 58 5.26 13.07 -9.22
C THR A 58 5.26 11.60 -9.61
N LEU A 59 5.11 10.67 -8.64
CA LEU A 59 4.93 9.26 -8.92
C LEU A 59 3.57 8.99 -9.58
N CYS A 60 2.49 9.63 -9.10
CA CYS A 60 1.17 9.49 -9.71
C CYS A 60 1.18 10.00 -11.17
N GLU A 61 1.77 11.16 -11.42
CA GLU A 61 1.90 11.73 -12.76
C GLU A 61 2.73 10.80 -13.67
N ALA A 62 3.92 10.41 -13.23
CA ALA A 62 4.86 9.61 -14.03
C ALA A 62 4.32 8.22 -14.39
N PHE A 63 3.55 7.60 -13.49
CA PHE A 63 2.97 6.26 -13.66
C PHE A 63 1.47 6.29 -14.02
N ASP A 64 0.97 7.37 -14.61
CA ASP A 64 -0.41 7.50 -15.10
C ASP A 64 -1.44 7.13 -14.03
N ASN A 65 -1.28 7.70 -12.82
CA ASN A 65 -2.08 7.44 -11.61
C ASN A 65 -2.15 5.96 -11.21
N PHE A 66 -1.12 5.20 -11.56
CA PHE A 66 -1.03 3.76 -11.34
C PHE A 66 -2.21 2.97 -11.94
N ASP A 67 -2.77 3.45 -13.07
CA ASP A 67 -3.81 2.72 -13.78
C ASP A 67 -3.22 1.46 -14.43
N PRO A 68 -3.60 0.24 -14.00
CA PRO A 68 -3.04 -0.99 -14.54
C PRO A 68 -3.33 -1.16 -16.03
N ASN A 69 -4.44 -0.58 -16.56
CA ASN A 69 -4.78 -0.64 -17.99
C ASN A 69 -3.80 0.17 -18.86
N ILE A 70 -3.19 1.21 -18.29
CA ILE A 70 -2.20 2.03 -18.97
C ILE A 70 -0.80 1.40 -18.77
N ILE A 71 -0.48 1.03 -17.53
CA ILE A 71 0.84 0.49 -17.16
C ILE A 71 1.17 -0.79 -17.95
N ILE A 72 0.20 -1.66 -18.19
CA ILE A 72 0.43 -2.91 -18.94
C ILE A 72 0.94 -2.67 -20.37
N LYS A 73 0.71 -1.46 -20.91
CA LYS A 73 1.11 -1.04 -22.27
C LYS A 73 2.46 -0.33 -22.32
N TYR A 74 3.12 -0.14 -21.17
CA TYR A 74 4.42 0.52 -21.12
C TYR A 74 5.45 -0.24 -21.94
N ASP A 75 6.14 0.48 -22.80
CA ASP A 75 7.24 0.00 -23.66
C ASP A 75 8.61 0.43 -23.14
N GLY A 76 9.66 0.06 -23.88
CA GLY A 76 11.03 0.42 -23.53
C GLY A 76 11.27 1.93 -23.47
N LYS A 77 10.61 2.72 -24.32
CA LYS A 77 10.71 4.19 -24.33
C LYS A 77 10.12 4.80 -23.06
N LYS A 78 8.95 4.30 -22.61
CA LYS A 78 8.35 4.75 -21.33
C LYS A 78 9.25 4.38 -20.16
N VAL A 79 9.85 3.19 -20.14
CA VAL A 79 10.80 2.76 -19.10
C VAL A 79 12.03 3.67 -19.07
N GLU A 80 12.60 4.04 -20.21
CA GLU A 80 13.72 4.97 -20.31
C GLU A 80 13.33 6.36 -19.77
N ASN A 81 12.17 6.88 -20.16
CA ASN A 81 11.66 8.15 -19.66
C ASN A 81 11.50 8.14 -18.12
N LEU A 82 10.99 7.03 -17.55
CA LEU A 82 10.87 6.88 -16.10
C LEU A 82 12.23 6.84 -15.40
N LEU A 83 13.25 6.21 -16.01
CA LEU A 83 14.61 6.17 -15.45
C LEU A 83 15.30 7.54 -15.46
N ASN A 84 14.95 8.40 -16.42
CA ASN A 84 15.49 9.77 -16.54
C ASN A 84 14.68 10.81 -15.76
N ASN A 85 13.51 10.46 -15.20
CA ASN A 85 12.64 11.36 -14.46
C ASN A 85 13.09 11.50 -13.00
N GLU A 86 13.52 12.69 -12.57
CA GLU A 86 13.97 12.98 -11.20
C GLU A 86 12.84 12.89 -10.16
N GLY A 87 11.59 13.06 -10.57
CA GLY A 87 10.41 12.87 -9.73
C GLY A 87 10.15 11.41 -9.35
N VAL A 88 10.82 10.45 -10.01
CA VAL A 88 10.64 9.01 -9.80
C VAL A 88 11.78 8.42 -8.97
N ILE A 89 11.51 7.33 -8.27
CA ILE A 89 12.55 6.47 -7.68
C ILE A 89 13.21 5.72 -8.84
N ARG A 90 14.38 6.22 -9.30
CA ARG A 90 15.12 5.74 -10.49
C ARG A 90 15.79 4.40 -10.24
N ASN A 91 15.00 3.35 -10.06
CA ASN A 91 15.45 1.98 -9.89
C ASN A 91 14.78 1.09 -10.94
N LYS A 92 15.57 0.57 -11.88
CA LYS A 92 15.06 -0.24 -13.00
C LYS A 92 14.25 -1.44 -12.53
N LEU A 93 14.72 -2.17 -11.51
CA LEU A 93 14.02 -3.33 -10.99
C LEU A 93 12.63 -2.97 -10.43
N LYS A 94 12.51 -1.81 -9.75
CA LYS A 94 11.22 -1.31 -9.24
C LYS A 94 10.31 -0.84 -10.36
N ILE A 95 10.84 -0.26 -11.45
CA ILE A 95 10.04 0.15 -12.61
C ILE A 95 9.53 -1.07 -13.36
N ASP A 96 10.41 -2.02 -13.68
CA ASP A 96 10.03 -3.28 -14.34
C ASP A 96 9.00 -4.06 -13.52
N ALA A 97 9.13 -4.03 -12.19
CA ALA A 97 8.18 -4.67 -11.29
C ALA A 97 6.77 -4.07 -11.36
N VAL A 98 6.63 -2.77 -11.58
CA VAL A 98 5.30 -2.14 -11.75
C VAL A 98 4.59 -2.71 -12.96
N ILE A 99 5.29 -2.83 -14.10
CA ILE A 99 4.74 -3.40 -15.35
C ILE A 99 4.40 -4.88 -15.16
N ASN A 100 5.32 -5.62 -14.54
CA ASN A 100 5.07 -7.03 -14.23
C ASN A 100 3.83 -7.19 -13.33
N ASN A 101 3.72 -6.40 -12.27
CA ASN A 101 2.61 -6.47 -11.33
C ASN A 101 1.28 -6.11 -11.97
N ALA A 102 1.25 -5.18 -12.95
CA ALA A 102 0.05 -4.92 -13.74
C ALA A 102 -0.40 -6.15 -14.55
N LYS A 103 0.56 -6.89 -15.14
CA LYS A 103 0.24 -8.15 -15.85
C LYS A 103 -0.33 -9.20 -14.88
N GLN A 104 0.23 -9.32 -13.68
CA GLN A 104 -0.26 -10.29 -12.70
C GLN A 104 -1.60 -9.86 -12.10
N TYR A 105 -1.85 -8.56 -11.96
CA TYR A 105 -3.14 -8.00 -11.54
C TYR A 105 -4.27 -8.49 -12.45
N PHE A 106 -4.13 -8.41 -13.77
CA PHE A 106 -5.17 -8.87 -14.69
C PHE A 106 -5.43 -10.36 -14.58
N LYS A 107 -4.38 -11.20 -14.49
CA LYS A 107 -4.53 -12.64 -14.28
C LYS A 107 -5.25 -12.96 -12.96
N LEU A 108 -4.94 -12.21 -11.91
CA LEU A 108 -5.59 -12.35 -10.61
C LEU A 108 -7.07 -11.95 -10.70
N CYS A 109 -7.39 -10.87 -11.41
CA CYS A 109 -8.78 -10.44 -11.62
C CYS A 109 -9.60 -11.44 -12.47
N GLU A 110 -8.98 -12.12 -13.44
CA GLU A 110 -9.62 -13.20 -14.20
C GLU A 110 -10.02 -14.37 -13.29
N GLU A 111 -9.18 -14.73 -12.31
CA GLU A 111 -9.41 -15.86 -11.40
C GLU A 111 -10.41 -15.52 -10.27
N PHE A 112 -10.30 -14.34 -9.65
CA PHE A 112 -11.06 -13.94 -8.45
C PHE A 112 -12.16 -12.92 -8.72
N GLY A 113 -12.21 -12.36 -9.92
CA GLY A 113 -13.12 -11.29 -10.30
C GLY A 113 -12.60 -9.88 -10.02
N SER A 114 -11.80 -9.68 -8.96
CA SER A 114 -11.15 -8.40 -8.64
C SER A 114 -10.01 -8.58 -7.63
N LEU A 115 -9.15 -7.56 -7.52
CA LEU A 115 -8.12 -7.50 -6.49
C LEU A 115 -8.74 -7.34 -5.09
N ASP A 116 -9.84 -6.59 -5.01
CA ASP A 116 -10.63 -6.43 -3.78
C ASP A 116 -11.12 -7.78 -3.26
N LYS A 117 -11.83 -8.54 -4.07
CA LYS A 117 -12.32 -9.87 -3.68
C LYS A 117 -11.22 -10.81 -3.25
N TYR A 118 -10.09 -10.79 -3.96
CA TYR A 118 -8.94 -11.62 -3.61
C TYR A 118 -8.36 -11.27 -2.25
N LEU A 119 -8.13 -9.97 -1.99
CA LEU A 119 -7.50 -9.51 -0.75
C LEU A 119 -8.44 -9.68 0.45
N TRP A 120 -9.67 -9.17 0.33
CA TRP A 120 -10.59 -9.14 1.46
C TRP A 120 -11.14 -10.51 1.85
N ALA A 121 -11.07 -11.50 0.97
CA ALA A 121 -11.38 -12.91 1.32
C ALA A 121 -10.46 -13.47 2.42
N TYR A 122 -9.24 -12.96 2.57
CA TYR A 122 -8.31 -13.41 3.62
C TYR A 122 -8.74 -13.01 5.04
N VAL A 123 -9.67 -12.09 5.16
CA VAL A 123 -10.19 -11.56 6.45
C VAL A 123 -11.73 -11.60 6.50
N ASP A 124 -12.37 -12.47 5.71
CA ASP A 124 -13.83 -12.62 5.64
C ASP A 124 -14.56 -11.27 5.42
N ASN A 125 -13.98 -10.39 4.62
CA ASN A 125 -14.47 -9.04 4.32
C ASN A 125 -14.64 -8.15 5.56
N LYS A 126 -13.87 -8.38 6.61
CA LYS A 126 -13.90 -7.59 7.85
C LYS A 126 -12.50 -7.21 8.28
N PRO A 127 -12.24 -5.92 8.58
CA PRO A 127 -10.95 -5.51 9.11
C PRO A 127 -10.58 -6.25 10.39
N ILE A 128 -9.32 -6.66 10.50
CA ILE A 128 -8.75 -7.13 11.75
C ILE A 128 -8.51 -5.91 12.63
N LYS A 129 -9.03 -5.92 13.86
CA LYS A 129 -8.83 -4.85 14.81
C LYS A 129 -7.88 -5.30 15.91
N ASN A 130 -6.74 -4.66 15.99
CA ASN A 130 -5.77 -4.85 17.06
C ASN A 130 -5.95 -3.80 18.16
N SER A 131 -5.35 -4.00 19.34
CA SER A 131 -5.49 -3.13 20.50
C SER A 131 -4.13 -2.79 21.10
N TRP A 132 -3.23 -2.30 20.22
CA TRP A 132 -1.86 -1.94 20.60
C TRP A 132 -1.85 -0.71 21.51
N THR A 133 -1.09 -0.76 22.58
CA THR A 133 -0.90 0.36 23.51
C THR A 133 0.38 1.14 23.20
N LYS A 134 1.35 0.48 22.57
CA LYS A 134 2.67 1.02 22.23
C LYS A 134 3.07 0.56 20.83
N ILE A 135 3.88 1.37 20.16
CA ILE A 135 4.34 1.09 18.80
C ILE A 135 5.22 -0.17 18.72
N GLU A 136 5.96 -0.49 19.77
CA GLU A 136 6.84 -1.65 19.85
C GLU A 136 6.06 -2.97 19.88
N GLU A 137 4.76 -2.94 20.19
CA GLU A 137 3.86 -4.10 20.16
C GLU A 137 3.40 -4.44 18.75
N VAL A 138 3.43 -3.46 17.84
CA VAL A 138 3.00 -3.64 16.45
C VAL A 138 4.00 -4.51 15.71
N PRO A 139 3.59 -5.70 15.21
CA PRO A 139 4.52 -6.59 14.54
C PRO A 139 4.96 -6.03 13.18
N VAL A 140 6.16 -6.38 12.75
CA VAL A 140 6.65 -6.03 11.41
C VAL A 140 6.06 -6.92 10.30
N ARG A 141 5.48 -8.07 10.68
CA ARG A 141 4.79 -9.05 9.82
C ARG A 141 3.95 -10.00 10.67
N THR A 142 3.00 -10.68 10.07
CA THR A 142 2.14 -11.68 10.69
C THR A 142 2.08 -12.94 9.83
N GLU A 143 1.55 -14.04 10.37
CA GLU A 143 1.30 -15.28 9.60
C GLU A 143 0.39 -15.00 8.39
N LEU A 144 -0.59 -14.09 8.54
CA LEU A 144 -1.46 -13.69 7.44
C LEU A 144 -0.69 -12.95 6.35
N SER A 145 0.18 -12.00 6.71
CA SER A 145 1.02 -11.30 5.73
C SER A 145 2.02 -12.25 5.05
N ASP A 146 2.53 -13.25 5.78
CA ASP A 146 3.37 -14.30 5.21
C ASP A 146 2.61 -15.14 4.18
N LYS A 147 1.36 -15.51 4.48
CA LYS A 147 0.48 -16.27 3.59
C LYS A 147 0.16 -15.50 2.30
N ILE A 148 -0.26 -14.24 2.43
CA ILE A 148 -0.56 -13.36 1.28
C ILE A 148 0.71 -13.11 0.45
N SER A 149 1.82 -12.81 1.09
CA SER A 149 3.13 -12.62 0.43
C SER A 149 3.54 -13.85 -0.37
N LYS A 150 3.41 -15.04 0.21
CA LYS A 150 3.74 -16.32 -0.45
C LYS A 150 2.88 -16.56 -1.68
N ASP A 151 1.57 -16.31 -1.58
CA ASP A 151 0.65 -16.49 -2.71
C ASP A 151 0.91 -15.48 -3.83
N LEU A 152 1.07 -14.19 -3.50
CA LEU A 152 1.39 -13.16 -4.49
C LEU A 152 2.72 -13.43 -5.20
N LYS A 153 3.76 -13.89 -4.48
CA LYS A 153 5.05 -14.31 -5.08
C LYS A 153 4.86 -15.50 -6.03
N ARG A 154 4.09 -16.50 -5.64
CA ARG A 154 3.76 -17.67 -6.49
C ARG A 154 3.05 -17.24 -7.78
N ARG A 155 2.20 -16.21 -7.71
CA ARG A 155 1.50 -15.61 -8.85
C ARG A 155 2.41 -14.71 -9.70
N GLY A 156 3.67 -14.51 -9.29
CA GLY A 156 4.67 -13.75 -10.03
C GLY A 156 4.73 -12.26 -9.71
N PHE A 157 4.01 -11.77 -8.70
CA PHE A 157 4.18 -10.39 -8.21
C PHE A 157 5.58 -10.16 -7.65
N LYS A 158 6.08 -8.94 -7.81
CA LYS A 158 7.40 -8.50 -7.34
C LYS A 158 7.25 -7.43 -6.26
N PHE A 159 8.24 -7.32 -5.39
CA PHE A 159 8.24 -6.40 -4.24
C PHE A 159 7.03 -6.59 -3.31
N VAL A 160 6.69 -7.83 -3.05
CA VAL A 160 5.57 -8.25 -2.19
C VAL A 160 6.08 -9.12 -1.03
N GLY A 161 7.20 -8.72 -0.40
CA GLY A 161 7.72 -9.38 0.80
C GLY A 161 6.75 -9.25 1.98
N SER A 162 6.83 -10.14 2.97
CA SER A 162 5.85 -10.19 4.06
C SER A 162 5.73 -8.88 4.85
N THR A 163 6.85 -8.21 5.14
CA THR A 163 6.86 -6.89 5.79
C THR A 163 6.16 -5.83 4.92
N ILE A 164 6.40 -5.84 3.60
CA ILE A 164 5.73 -4.93 2.66
C ILE A 164 4.22 -5.22 2.62
N ILE A 165 3.84 -6.50 2.60
CA ILE A 165 2.42 -6.90 2.60
C ILE A 165 1.76 -6.51 3.91
N TYR A 166 2.45 -6.61 5.06
CA TYR A 166 1.85 -6.16 6.32
C TYR A 166 1.62 -4.64 6.34
N ALA A 167 2.59 -3.85 5.90
CA ALA A 167 2.42 -2.41 5.73
C ALA A 167 1.27 -2.07 4.75
N PHE A 168 1.17 -2.82 3.65
CA PHE A 168 0.05 -2.70 2.71
C PHE A 168 -1.30 -3.02 3.37
N MET A 169 -1.39 -4.09 4.19
CA MET A 169 -2.62 -4.42 4.93
C MET A 169 -3.05 -3.30 5.88
N GLN A 170 -2.09 -2.66 6.55
CA GLN A 170 -2.33 -1.49 7.39
C GLN A 170 -2.82 -0.30 6.54
N ALA A 171 -2.12 0.00 5.45
CA ALA A 171 -2.41 1.13 4.56
C ALA A 171 -3.83 1.08 3.96
N ILE A 172 -4.29 -0.12 3.58
CA ILE A 172 -5.63 -0.32 3.00
C ILE A 172 -6.73 -0.60 4.04
N GLY A 173 -6.42 -0.49 5.32
CA GLY A 173 -7.37 -0.73 6.40
C GLY A 173 -7.85 -2.17 6.56
N MET A 174 -7.14 -3.15 5.97
CA MET A 174 -7.38 -4.57 6.21
C MET A 174 -7.04 -4.95 7.66
N VAL A 175 -6.11 -4.19 8.26
CA VAL A 175 -5.74 -4.26 9.67
C VAL A 175 -5.82 -2.85 10.24
N ASN A 176 -6.51 -2.69 11.36
CA ASN A 176 -6.49 -1.45 12.13
C ASN A 176 -5.42 -1.56 13.22
N ASP A 177 -4.29 -0.93 12.97
CA ASP A 177 -3.13 -0.86 13.86
C ASP A 177 -2.91 0.54 14.47
N HIS A 178 -3.92 1.41 14.43
CA HIS A 178 -3.89 2.61 15.27
C HIS A 178 -3.73 2.21 16.73
N LEU A 179 -2.88 2.90 17.47
CA LEU A 179 -2.78 2.72 18.92
C LEU A 179 -4.12 3.07 19.58
N VAL A 180 -4.49 2.38 20.66
CA VAL A 180 -5.77 2.61 21.35
C VAL A 180 -5.93 4.06 21.87
N THR A 181 -4.82 4.76 22.06
CA THR A 181 -4.79 6.18 22.45
C THR A 181 -4.95 7.12 21.26
N CYS A 182 -4.82 6.62 20.02
CA CYS A 182 -4.93 7.43 18.82
C CYS A 182 -6.38 7.89 18.60
N SER A 183 -6.56 9.16 18.24
CA SER A 183 -7.87 9.74 17.93
C SER A 183 -8.58 9.07 16.76
N PHE A 184 -7.85 8.35 15.91
CA PHE A 184 -8.34 7.67 14.72
C PHE A 184 -8.65 6.18 14.93
N TYR A 185 -8.30 5.60 16.08
CA TYR A 185 -8.52 4.19 16.39
C TYR A 185 -9.98 3.74 16.19
N LYS A 186 -10.97 4.58 16.60
CA LYS A 186 -12.40 4.30 16.43
C LYS A 186 -12.97 4.81 15.11
N LYS A 187 -12.32 5.81 14.49
CA LYS A 187 -12.82 6.48 13.28
C LYS A 187 -12.82 5.57 12.03
N THR A 188 -11.99 4.54 12.04
CA THR A 188 -11.92 3.54 10.97
C THR A 188 -13.17 2.65 10.90
N GLU A 189 -14.04 2.68 11.91
CA GLU A 189 -15.28 1.88 11.99
C GLU A 189 -16.50 2.62 11.41
N GLU A 190 -16.47 3.95 11.32
CA GLU A 190 -17.65 4.78 11.03
C GLU A 190 -17.86 5.11 9.55
N LYS A 191 -16.88 4.80 8.69
CA LYS A 191 -17.02 5.00 7.23
C LYS A 191 -17.53 3.71 6.57
N LYS A 192 -18.83 3.47 6.69
CA LYS A 192 -19.59 2.53 5.86
C LYS A 192 -20.09 3.23 4.59
#